data_2af06b24aa9c37e4a8e94a8f97a4385f
#
_entry.id   2af06b24aa9c37e4a8e94a8f97a4385f
#
_cell.length_a   1.000
_cell.length_b   1.000
_cell.length_c   1.000
_cell.angle_alpha   90.00
_cell.angle_beta   90.00
_cell.angle_gamma   90.00
#
_symmetry.space_group_name_H-M   'P 1'
#
loop_
_entity.id
_entity.type
_entity.pdbx_description
1 polymer ?
#
loop_
_entity_poly.entity_id
_entity_poly.type
_entity_poly.pdbx_seq_one_letter_code
_entity_poly.pdbx_strand_id
1 'polypeptide(L)'
;MPRPDPAPDPAPDPAPDPARRDYATLLAEADRLYPGMRIGRPGRARSYWLTIAAMRLLRLRWAVELDGADRVAPGPAILIGNHVHLFDPACVVMTEWWRVSAFTKAEWFEHRGALFFRLMGQIPLRRGDPQATEWAMQMSRHALAHGGRIGLYPEGTRSPDPAHLHKLHKRVMIPLLQANPEVPVHVVTTAYEPHRVPRRIRVTVRISDRLPLDPATMDADALADSVRDALLALGGQTYVDRYAQDVKAEGRAAAE
;
A
#
# COMPACT_ATOMS: atom_id res chain seq x y z
N MET A 1 30.03 28.45 25.09
CA MET A 1 28.97 27.99 24.18
C MET A 1 27.71 27.73 25.01
N PRO A 2 26.58 28.37 24.76
CA PRO A 2 25.33 28.07 25.45
C PRO A 2 24.88 26.64 25.09
N ARG A 3 24.33 25.92 26.07
CA ARG A 3 23.71 24.59 25.85
C ARG A 3 22.52 24.76 24.90
N PRO A 4 22.32 23.84 23.93
CA PRO A 4 21.09 23.85 23.14
C PRO A 4 19.88 23.64 24.05
N ASP A 5 18.79 24.33 23.77
CA ASP A 5 17.52 24.19 24.47
C ASP A 5 17.05 22.71 24.42
N PRO A 6 16.46 22.19 25.50
CA PRO A 6 15.89 20.86 25.49
C PRO A 6 14.81 20.77 24.40
N ALA A 7 14.80 19.64 23.69
CA ALA A 7 13.77 19.38 22.69
C ALA A 7 12.38 19.51 23.34
N PRO A 8 11.38 20.08 22.65
CA PRO A 8 10.03 20.19 23.17
C PRO A 8 9.50 18.79 23.53
N ASP A 9 8.81 18.72 24.67
CA ASP A 9 8.14 17.48 25.09
C ASP A 9 7.25 16.94 23.97
N PRO A 10 7.25 15.60 23.75
CA PRO A 10 6.34 15.00 22.77
C PRO A 10 4.91 15.41 23.11
N ALA A 11 4.17 15.83 22.08
CA ALA A 11 2.75 16.16 22.23
C ALA A 11 2.03 15.00 22.94
N PRO A 12 1.12 15.29 23.89
CA PRO A 12 0.37 14.26 24.59
C PRO A 12 -0.37 13.38 23.58
N ASP A 13 -0.35 12.07 23.82
CA ASP A 13 -1.09 11.11 23.01
C ASP A 13 -2.55 11.60 22.84
N PRO A 14 -3.07 11.65 21.61
CA PRO A 14 -4.45 12.04 21.40
C PRO A 14 -5.37 11.13 22.20
N ALA A 15 -6.41 11.71 22.82
CA ALA A 15 -7.41 10.98 23.59
C ALA A 15 -7.91 9.76 22.76
N PRO A 16 -8.08 8.57 23.37
CA PRO A 16 -8.49 7.39 22.64
C PRO A 16 -9.82 7.62 21.94
N ASP A 17 -9.82 7.57 20.61
CA ASP A 17 -11.02 7.58 19.78
C ASP A 17 -11.89 6.37 20.17
N PRO A 18 -13.11 6.55 20.71
CA PRO A 18 -13.98 5.46 21.14
C PRO A 18 -14.40 4.54 19.97
N ALA A 19 -14.30 4.99 18.71
CA ALA A 19 -14.50 4.16 17.54
C ALA A 19 -13.27 3.28 17.20
N ARG A 20 -12.15 3.47 17.89
CA ARG A 20 -10.89 2.78 17.62
C ARG A 20 -10.83 1.48 18.42
N ARG A 21 -11.05 0.37 17.73
CA ARG A 21 -10.91 -0.96 18.35
C ARG A 21 -9.46 -1.24 18.74
N ASP A 22 -9.28 -1.79 19.94
CA ASP A 22 -7.94 -2.23 20.36
C ASP A 22 -7.46 -3.42 19.50
N TYR A 23 -6.15 -3.67 19.52
CA TYR A 23 -5.55 -4.71 18.67
C TYR A 23 -5.98 -6.13 19.06
N ALA A 24 -6.25 -6.39 20.35
CA ALA A 24 -6.68 -7.71 20.80
C ALA A 24 -8.10 -8.04 20.29
N THR A 25 -8.98 -7.05 20.32
CA THR A 25 -10.33 -7.14 19.73
C THR A 25 -10.26 -7.38 18.22
N LEU A 26 -9.40 -6.66 17.49
CA LEU A 26 -9.20 -6.87 16.05
C LEU A 26 -8.68 -8.27 15.74
N LEU A 27 -7.77 -8.83 16.53
CA LEU A 27 -7.29 -10.20 16.35
C LEU A 27 -8.39 -11.24 16.62
N ALA A 28 -9.16 -11.06 17.69
CA ALA A 28 -10.27 -11.97 17.99
C ALA A 28 -11.37 -11.93 16.89
N GLU A 29 -11.59 -10.79 16.27
CA GLU A 29 -12.47 -10.63 15.13
C GLU A 29 -11.90 -11.28 13.86
N ALA A 30 -10.57 -11.17 13.66
CA ALA A 30 -9.89 -11.81 12.55
C ALA A 30 -10.05 -13.33 12.56
N ASP A 31 -10.00 -13.97 13.72
CA ASP A 31 -10.19 -15.41 13.86
C ASP A 31 -11.60 -15.86 13.42
N ARG A 32 -12.60 -14.98 13.54
CA ARG A 32 -13.97 -15.22 13.07
C ARG A 32 -14.14 -14.94 11.58
N LEU A 33 -13.57 -13.84 11.09
CA LEU A 33 -13.65 -13.46 9.68
C LEU A 33 -12.81 -14.35 8.77
N TYR A 34 -11.70 -14.85 9.29
CA TYR A 34 -10.70 -15.63 8.57
C TYR A 34 -10.30 -16.89 9.35
N PRO A 35 -11.23 -17.85 9.53
CA PRO A 35 -10.96 -19.04 10.33
C PRO A 35 -9.76 -19.83 9.78
N GLY A 36 -8.83 -20.16 10.68
CA GLY A 36 -7.58 -20.83 10.32
C GLY A 36 -6.48 -19.96 9.73
N MET A 37 -6.74 -18.68 9.43
CA MET A 37 -5.69 -17.72 9.07
C MET A 37 -5.03 -17.17 10.33
N ARG A 38 -3.71 -17.31 10.41
CA ARG A 38 -2.94 -16.58 11.42
C ARG A 38 -2.57 -15.22 10.84
N ILE A 39 -3.28 -14.17 11.26
CA ILE A 39 -3.00 -12.80 10.84
C ILE A 39 -1.79 -12.27 11.60
N GLY A 40 -0.80 -11.77 10.88
CA GLY A 40 0.37 -11.11 11.48
C GLY A 40 0.05 -9.69 11.94
N ARG A 41 0.80 -9.19 12.90
CA ARG A 41 0.73 -7.78 13.31
C ARG A 41 1.23 -6.88 12.18
N PRO A 42 0.44 -5.94 11.65
CA PRO A 42 0.95 -4.95 10.72
C PRO A 42 2.17 -4.23 11.32
N GLY A 43 3.29 -4.26 10.59
CA GLY A 43 4.50 -3.53 10.98
C GLY A 43 5.28 -4.04 12.19
N ARG A 44 5.09 -5.29 12.65
CA ARG A 44 5.86 -5.81 13.80
C ARG A 44 7.27 -6.24 13.43
N ALA A 45 8.21 -5.76 14.23
CA ALA A 45 9.55 -5.35 13.97
C ALA A 45 10.53 -6.43 13.44
N ARG A 46 10.82 -7.49 14.17
CA ARG A 46 11.99 -8.35 13.83
C ARG A 46 11.77 -9.19 12.57
N SER A 47 10.63 -9.87 12.47
CA SER A 47 10.31 -10.71 11.31
C SER A 47 10.15 -9.89 10.04
N TYR A 48 9.57 -8.69 10.15
CA TYR A 48 9.44 -7.75 9.05
C TYR A 48 10.82 -7.36 8.51
N TRP A 49 11.73 -6.91 9.38
CA TRP A 49 13.07 -6.48 8.98
C TRP A 49 13.92 -7.59 8.39
N LEU A 50 13.83 -8.81 8.95
CA LEU A 50 14.50 -9.97 8.37
C LEU A 50 13.97 -10.31 6.99
N THR A 51 12.66 -10.20 6.77
CA THR A 51 12.04 -10.44 5.47
C THR A 51 12.48 -9.39 4.46
N ILE A 52 12.52 -8.10 4.83
CA ILE A 52 13.05 -7.05 3.97
C ILE A 52 14.54 -7.29 3.63
N ALA A 53 15.35 -7.62 4.64
CA ALA A 53 16.75 -7.92 4.41
C ALA A 53 16.94 -9.06 3.40
N ALA A 54 16.14 -10.13 3.51
CA ALA A 54 16.15 -11.23 2.54
C ALA A 54 15.67 -10.76 1.14
N MET A 55 14.62 -9.95 1.07
CA MET A 55 14.12 -9.39 -0.20
C MET A 55 15.15 -8.50 -0.89
N ARG A 56 16.00 -7.79 -0.14
CA ARG A 56 17.08 -6.98 -0.73
C ARG A 56 18.07 -7.79 -1.56
N LEU A 57 18.16 -9.11 -1.36
CA LEU A 57 18.93 -9.99 -2.23
C LEU A 57 18.38 -10.00 -3.67
N LEU A 58 17.10 -9.73 -3.86
CA LEU A 58 16.48 -9.58 -5.18
C LEU A 58 17.09 -8.43 -5.99
N ARG A 59 17.73 -7.45 -5.33
CA ARG A 59 18.48 -6.38 -6.00
C ARG A 59 19.67 -6.89 -6.84
N LEU A 60 20.10 -8.11 -6.61
CA LEU A 60 21.05 -8.76 -7.51
C LEU A 60 20.45 -9.00 -8.91
N ARG A 61 19.14 -9.25 -8.94
CA ARG A 61 18.38 -9.51 -10.17
C ARG A 61 17.72 -8.24 -10.70
N TRP A 62 17.30 -7.33 -9.82
CA TRP A 62 16.59 -6.09 -10.13
C TRP A 62 17.41 -4.86 -9.74
N ALA A 63 17.69 -4.03 -10.73
CA ALA A 63 18.28 -2.71 -10.49
C ALA A 63 17.15 -1.75 -10.13
N VAL A 64 16.82 -1.66 -8.84
CA VAL A 64 15.75 -0.79 -8.35
C VAL A 64 16.32 0.59 -8.05
N GLU A 65 15.78 1.59 -8.73
CA GLU A 65 16.03 3.01 -8.55
C GLU A 65 14.78 3.63 -7.93
N LEU A 66 14.93 4.34 -6.81
CA LEU A 66 13.84 5.02 -6.11
C LEU A 66 14.08 6.53 -6.14
N ASP A 67 13.13 7.26 -6.69
CA ASP A 67 13.09 8.72 -6.73
C ASP A 67 11.95 9.22 -5.83
N GLY A 68 12.21 10.25 -5.02
CA GLY A 68 11.24 10.91 -4.16
C GLY A 68 11.02 10.25 -2.80
N ALA A 69 11.93 9.38 -2.34
CA ALA A 69 11.85 8.83 -0.98
C ALA A 69 11.92 9.92 0.11
N ASP A 70 12.67 10.97 -0.15
CA ASP A 70 12.86 12.16 0.69
C ASP A 70 11.59 13.03 0.82
N ARG A 71 10.66 12.88 -0.11
CA ARG A 71 9.34 13.56 -0.07
C ARG A 71 8.38 12.96 0.97
N VAL A 72 8.65 11.72 1.40
CA VAL A 72 7.83 11.04 2.41
C VAL A 72 8.43 11.25 3.79
N ALA A 73 7.82 12.13 4.56
CA ALA A 73 8.25 12.42 5.93
C ALA A 73 8.31 11.15 6.81
N PRO A 74 9.17 11.13 7.83
CA PRO A 74 9.13 10.10 8.85
C PRO A 74 7.74 9.99 9.49
N GLY A 75 7.26 8.76 9.71
CA GLY A 75 5.96 8.52 10.33
C GLY A 75 4.94 7.86 9.40
N PRO A 76 3.64 7.98 9.72
CA PRO A 76 2.58 7.36 8.95
C PRO A 76 2.41 8.01 7.58
N ALA A 77 2.09 7.21 6.56
CA ALA A 77 1.72 7.68 5.23
C ALA A 77 0.85 6.67 4.51
N ILE A 78 0.03 7.13 3.58
CA ILE A 78 -0.71 6.30 2.63
C ILE A 78 -0.02 6.40 1.27
N LEU A 79 0.39 5.26 0.73
CA LEU A 79 1.08 5.12 -0.54
C LEU A 79 0.15 4.47 -1.56
N ILE A 80 -0.30 5.21 -2.55
CA ILE A 80 -1.24 4.71 -3.57
C ILE A 80 -0.49 4.49 -4.87
N GLY A 81 -0.43 3.23 -5.34
CA GLY A 81 0.39 2.84 -6.48
C GLY A 81 -0.39 2.37 -7.70
N ASN A 82 0.22 2.51 -8.90
CA ASN A 82 -0.15 1.72 -10.07
C ASN A 82 0.28 0.26 -9.85
N HIS A 83 -0.41 -0.69 -10.48
CA HIS A 83 -0.12 -2.11 -10.29
C HIS A 83 0.20 -2.81 -11.60
N VAL A 84 1.47 -2.92 -11.93
CA VAL A 84 1.94 -3.53 -13.18
C VAL A 84 2.62 -4.89 -12.97
N HIS A 85 3.19 -5.13 -11.78
CA HIS A 85 3.92 -6.36 -11.50
C HIS A 85 3.63 -6.89 -10.08
N LEU A 86 3.78 -8.21 -9.87
CA LEU A 86 3.57 -8.85 -8.56
C LEU A 86 4.47 -8.25 -7.46
N PHE A 87 5.64 -7.78 -7.83
CA PHE A 87 6.66 -7.29 -6.91
C PHE A 87 6.65 -5.76 -6.72
N ASP A 88 5.65 -5.04 -7.23
CA ASP A 88 5.56 -3.58 -7.00
C ASP A 88 5.66 -3.21 -5.52
N PRO A 89 4.94 -3.87 -4.58
CA PRO A 89 5.09 -3.56 -3.16
C PRO A 89 6.50 -3.83 -2.63
N ALA A 90 7.15 -4.86 -3.18
CA ALA A 90 8.50 -5.23 -2.80
C ALA A 90 9.55 -4.20 -3.25
N CYS A 91 9.36 -3.60 -4.42
CA CYS A 91 10.31 -2.63 -4.98
C CYS A 91 10.46 -1.41 -4.07
N VAL A 92 9.37 -0.92 -3.49
CA VAL A 92 9.40 0.20 -2.53
C VAL A 92 10.19 -0.18 -1.27
N VAL A 93 9.85 -1.33 -0.64
CA VAL A 93 10.49 -1.73 0.63
C VAL A 93 11.90 -2.29 0.47
N MET A 94 12.30 -2.71 -0.73
CA MET A 94 13.69 -3.14 -1.00
C MET A 94 14.69 -1.98 -1.00
N THR A 95 14.24 -0.77 -1.28
CA THR A 95 15.10 0.42 -1.31
C THR A 95 15.13 1.12 0.03
N GLU A 96 13.96 1.31 0.64
CA GLU A 96 13.82 1.99 1.92
C GLU A 96 13.45 1.02 3.04
N TRP A 97 13.91 1.32 4.25
CA TRP A 97 13.58 0.57 5.46
C TRP A 97 12.23 1.04 6.03
N TRP A 98 11.20 1.05 5.21
CA TRP A 98 9.88 1.46 5.61
C TRP A 98 9.01 0.29 6.09
N ARG A 99 8.19 0.54 7.08
CA ARG A 99 7.13 -0.39 7.46
C ARG A 99 5.91 -0.13 6.60
N VAL A 100 5.71 -0.96 5.58
CA VAL A 100 4.57 -0.84 4.67
C VAL A 100 3.71 -2.10 4.77
N SER A 101 2.45 -1.93 5.15
CA SER A 101 1.42 -2.96 5.06
C SER A 101 0.52 -2.65 3.88
N ALA A 102 0.16 -3.64 3.08
CA ALA A 102 -0.75 -3.46 1.96
C ALA A 102 -1.96 -4.38 2.10
N PHE A 103 -3.08 -3.95 1.49
CA PHE A 103 -4.25 -4.81 1.36
C PHE A 103 -3.95 -5.92 0.35
N THR A 104 -4.10 -7.16 0.79
CA THR A 104 -3.78 -8.35 0.02
C THR A 104 -5.01 -9.25 -0.03
N LYS A 105 -5.26 -9.88 -1.18
CA LYS A 105 -6.36 -10.83 -1.30
C LYS A 105 -6.28 -11.89 -0.21
N ALA A 106 -7.40 -12.17 0.46
CA ALA A 106 -7.46 -13.12 1.58
C ALA A 106 -6.96 -14.52 1.17
N GLU A 107 -7.23 -14.96 -0.05
CA GLU A 107 -6.84 -16.27 -0.57
C GLU A 107 -5.31 -16.51 -0.55
N TRP A 108 -4.50 -15.43 -0.63
CA TRP A 108 -3.05 -15.56 -0.52
C TRP A 108 -2.56 -16.00 0.87
N PHE A 109 -3.39 -15.81 1.90
CA PHE A 109 -3.09 -16.25 3.25
C PHE A 109 -3.44 -17.73 3.50
N GLU A 110 -4.14 -18.39 2.57
CA GLU A 110 -4.52 -19.81 2.62
C GLU A 110 -3.43 -20.72 2.01
N HIS A 111 -2.52 -20.16 1.21
CA HIS A 111 -1.50 -20.91 0.49
C HIS A 111 -0.15 -20.98 1.24
N ARG A 112 0.78 -21.79 0.70
CA ARG A 112 2.15 -21.93 1.23
C ARG A 112 2.90 -20.61 1.39
N GLY A 113 2.57 -19.60 0.59
CA GLY A 113 3.08 -18.22 0.70
C GLY A 113 2.54 -17.41 1.87
N ALA A 114 1.55 -17.90 2.60
CA ALA A 114 0.90 -17.20 3.71
C ALA A 114 1.89 -16.71 4.77
N LEU A 115 2.95 -17.46 5.03
CA LEU A 115 3.99 -17.06 5.99
C LEU A 115 4.63 -15.74 5.59
N PHE A 116 4.93 -15.53 4.30
CA PHE A 116 5.51 -14.29 3.79
C PHE A 116 4.57 -13.10 4.06
N PHE A 117 3.30 -13.19 3.68
CA PHE A 117 2.33 -12.11 3.88
C PHE A 117 2.11 -11.80 5.37
N ARG A 118 2.14 -12.82 6.23
CA ARG A 118 2.07 -12.65 7.69
C ARG A 118 3.29 -11.96 8.28
N LEU A 119 4.49 -12.36 7.85
CA LEU A 119 5.75 -11.76 8.31
C LEU A 119 5.85 -10.30 7.87
N MET A 120 5.33 -9.97 6.69
CA MET A 120 5.24 -8.62 6.15
C MET A 120 4.08 -7.81 6.75
N GLY A 121 3.28 -8.37 7.66
CA GLY A 121 2.16 -7.67 8.27
C GLY A 121 1.13 -7.18 7.25
N GLN A 122 0.92 -7.94 6.15
CA GLN A 122 -0.07 -7.59 5.16
C GLN A 122 -1.48 -7.78 5.72
N ILE A 123 -2.43 -6.98 5.26
CA ILE A 123 -3.81 -6.96 5.72
C ILE A 123 -4.67 -7.74 4.73
N PRO A 124 -5.22 -8.90 5.11
CA PRO A 124 -6.11 -9.66 4.23
C PRO A 124 -7.39 -8.89 3.95
N LEU A 125 -7.83 -8.91 2.72
CA LEU A 125 -9.06 -8.29 2.26
C LEU A 125 -9.89 -9.29 1.46
N ARG A 126 -11.08 -9.64 1.97
CA ARG A 126 -12.09 -10.43 1.24
C ARG A 126 -13.00 -9.46 0.49
N ARG A 127 -12.97 -9.54 -0.84
CA ARG A 127 -13.77 -8.66 -1.68
C ARG A 127 -15.25 -8.99 -1.56
N GLY A 128 -16.10 -7.95 -1.53
CA GLY A 128 -17.54 -8.10 -1.43
C GLY A 128 -18.06 -8.40 -0.02
N ASP A 129 -17.18 -8.51 0.96
CA ASP A 129 -17.52 -8.71 2.37
C ASP A 129 -17.38 -7.37 3.13
N PRO A 130 -18.50 -6.74 3.55
CA PRO A 130 -18.45 -5.45 4.26
C PRO A 130 -17.78 -5.56 5.63
N GLN A 131 -17.95 -6.68 6.35
CA GLN A 131 -17.33 -6.87 7.67
C GLN A 131 -15.82 -7.02 7.55
N ALA A 132 -15.34 -7.78 6.56
CA ALA A 132 -13.94 -7.91 6.27
C ALA A 132 -13.31 -6.57 5.83
N THR A 133 -14.07 -5.75 5.10
CA THR A 133 -13.62 -4.41 4.69
C THR A 133 -13.49 -3.48 5.90
N GLU A 134 -14.50 -3.44 6.76
CA GLU A 134 -14.47 -2.63 7.99
C GLU A 134 -13.31 -3.05 8.90
N TRP A 135 -13.13 -4.35 9.11
CA TRP A 135 -12.02 -4.88 9.87
C TRP A 135 -10.66 -4.44 9.28
N ALA A 136 -10.50 -4.54 7.96
CA ALA A 136 -9.27 -4.15 7.27
C ALA A 136 -8.99 -2.63 7.43
N MET A 137 -10.03 -1.79 7.43
CA MET A 137 -9.90 -0.36 7.73
C MET A 137 -9.40 -0.11 9.16
N GLN A 138 -9.95 -0.83 10.14
CA GLN A 138 -9.50 -0.72 11.54
C GLN A 138 -8.04 -1.18 11.72
N MET A 139 -7.65 -2.26 11.03
CA MET A 139 -6.25 -2.73 11.01
C MET A 139 -5.31 -1.70 10.37
N SER A 140 -5.74 -1.03 9.29
CA SER A 140 -4.95 0.03 8.65
C SER A 140 -4.78 1.24 9.56
N ARG A 141 -5.84 1.67 10.26
CA ARG A 141 -5.78 2.72 11.28
C ARG A 141 -4.79 2.37 12.39
N HIS A 142 -4.85 1.12 12.88
CA HIS A 142 -3.91 0.66 13.90
C HIS A 142 -2.46 0.73 13.40
N ALA A 143 -2.18 0.31 12.17
CA ALA A 143 -0.84 0.37 11.58
C ALA A 143 -0.33 1.81 11.44
N LEU A 144 -1.16 2.72 10.93
CA LEU A 144 -0.85 4.15 10.79
C LEU A 144 -0.57 4.82 12.14
N ALA A 145 -1.39 4.54 13.14
CA ALA A 145 -1.20 5.10 14.48
C ALA A 145 0.10 4.66 15.17
N HIS A 146 0.70 3.56 14.72
CA HIS A 146 2.00 3.08 15.23
C HIS A 146 3.14 3.44 14.27
N GLY A 147 2.98 4.50 13.47
CA GLY A 147 4.01 5.03 12.56
C GLY A 147 4.28 4.14 11.35
N GLY A 148 3.39 3.18 11.05
CA GLY A 148 3.45 2.39 9.84
C GLY A 148 2.92 3.14 8.61
N ARG A 149 3.14 2.58 7.43
CA ARG A 149 2.61 3.07 6.16
C ARG A 149 1.65 2.06 5.57
N ILE A 150 0.62 2.53 4.87
CA ILE A 150 -0.34 1.67 4.17
C ILE A 150 -0.13 1.80 2.68
N GLY A 151 0.10 0.68 2.01
CA GLY A 151 0.16 0.57 0.55
C GLY A 151 -1.20 0.15 -0.02
N LEU A 152 -1.62 0.80 -1.09
CA LEU A 152 -2.86 0.49 -1.79
C LEU A 152 -2.63 0.52 -3.30
N TYR A 153 -3.17 -0.48 -4.00
CA TYR A 153 -3.21 -0.56 -5.46
C TYR A 153 -4.68 -0.52 -5.91
N PRO A 154 -5.23 0.69 -6.18
CA PRO A 154 -6.67 0.86 -6.40
C PRO A 154 -7.16 0.28 -7.72
N GLU A 155 -6.31 -0.11 -8.65
CA GLU A 155 -6.69 -0.89 -9.82
C GLU A 155 -7.24 -2.29 -9.45
N GLY A 156 -6.96 -2.75 -8.22
CA GLY A 156 -7.45 -3.99 -7.64
C GLY A 156 -6.87 -5.26 -8.24
N THR A 157 -6.19 -5.18 -9.36
CA THR A 157 -5.40 -6.25 -9.99
C THR A 157 -4.30 -5.63 -10.81
N ARG A 158 -3.28 -6.41 -11.18
CA ARG A 158 -2.21 -5.92 -12.05
C ARG A 158 -2.79 -5.47 -13.38
N SER A 159 -2.30 -4.36 -13.94
CA SER A 159 -2.65 -3.94 -15.30
C SER A 159 -2.30 -5.04 -16.31
N PRO A 160 -3.15 -5.30 -17.32
CA PRO A 160 -2.79 -6.17 -18.45
C PRO A 160 -1.71 -5.54 -19.35
N ASP A 161 -1.66 -4.21 -19.39
CA ASP A 161 -0.69 -3.45 -20.15
C ASP A 161 -0.06 -2.37 -19.25
N PRO A 162 1.27 -2.38 -19.03
CA PRO A 162 1.94 -1.41 -18.17
C PRO A 162 1.89 0.03 -18.68
N ALA A 163 1.60 0.26 -19.97
CA ALA A 163 1.41 1.60 -20.54
C ALA A 163 0.09 2.25 -20.11
N HIS A 164 -0.82 1.50 -19.50
CA HIS A 164 -2.14 1.98 -19.13
C HIS A 164 -2.38 1.96 -17.63
N LEU A 165 -2.96 3.06 -17.12
CA LEU A 165 -3.60 3.11 -15.82
C LEU A 165 -5.10 2.86 -15.99
N HIS A 166 -5.60 1.85 -15.31
CA HIS A 166 -7.01 1.48 -15.38
C HIS A 166 -7.85 2.18 -14.30
N LYS A 167 -9.17 2.12 -14.48
CA LYS A 167 -10.16 2.68 -13.54
C LYS A 167 -9.91 2.24 -12.10
N LEU A 168 -9.90 3.20 -11.18
CA LEU A 168 -9.62 2.98 -9.77
C LEU A 168 -10.86 2.52 -9.01
N HIS A 169 -10.71 1.50 -8.16
CA HIS A 169 -11.75 1.05 -7.27
C HIS A 169 -11.84 1.95 -6.03
N LYS A 170 -12.96 2.66 -5.88
CA LYS A 170 -13.23 3.58 -4.77
C LYS A 170 -13.51 2.89 -3.44
N ARG A 171 -14.03 1.65 -3.46
CA ARG A 171 -14.56 0.94 -2.27
C ARG A 171 -13.60 0.80 -1.09
N VAL A 172 -12.29 0.72 -1.34
CA VAL A 172 -11.27 0.61 -0.29
C VAL A 172 -10.53 1.92 -0.15
N MET A 173 -10.23 2.57 -1.27
CA MET A 173 -9.45 3.81 -1.31
C MET A 173 -10.15 4.95 -0.58
N ILE A 174 -11.41 5.23 -0.91
CA ILE A 174 -12.12 6.36 -0.32
C ILE A 174 -12.33 6.19 1.20
N PRO A 175 -12.85 5.06 1.71
CA PRO A 175 -12.94 4.85 3.15
C PRO A 175 -11.58 4.94 3.87
N LEU A 176 -10.50 4.46 3.24
CA LEU A 176 -9.16 4.58 3.82
C LEU A 176 -8.74 6.04 3.98
N LEU A 177 -8.94 6.87 2.95
CA LEU A 177 -8.60 8.29 2.98
C LEU A 177 -9.46 9.05 3.99
N GLN A 178 -10.78 8.87 3.93
CA GLN A 178 -11.73 9.55 4.82
C GLN A 178 -11.58 9.16 6.29
N ALA A 179 -11.17 7.92 6.53
CA ALA A 179 -10.90 7.44 7.89
C ALA A 179 -9.59 7.98 8.48
N ASN A 180 -8.71 8.56 7.67
CA ASN A 180 -7.38 9.02 8.07
C ASN A 180 -7.04 10.38 7.41
N PRO A 181 -7.86 11.43 7.60
CA PRO A 181 -7.75 12.69 6.86
C PRO A 181 -6.42 13.42 7.09
N GLU A 182 -5.82 13.24 8.27
CA GLU A 182 -4.56 13.90 8.64
C GLU A 182 -3.32 13.20 8.09
N VAL A 183 -3.47 11.94 7.64
CA VAL A 183 -2.32 11.15 7.17
C VAL A 183 -1.91 11.60 5.77
N PRO A 184 -0.62 11.93 5.55
CA PRO A 184 -0.16 12.32 4.22
C PRO A 184 -0.33 11.19 3.21
N VAL A 185 -0.81 11.58 2.02
CA VAL A 185 -1.03 10.68 0.89
C VAL A 185 -0.03 10.99 -0.21
N HIS A 186 0.63 9.96 -0.72
CA HIS A 186 1.54 10.05 -1.85
C HIS A 186 1.15 9.02 -2.90
N VAL A 187 1.32 9.35 -4.18
CA VAL A 187 1.23 8.34 -5.23
C VAL A 187 2.61 7.77 -5.53
N VAL A 188 2.61 6.50 -5.92
CA VAL A 188 3.82 5.74 -6.24
C VAL A 188 3.65 5.10 -7.61
N THR A 189 4.57 5.31 -8.51
CA THR A 189 4.56 4.63 -9.81
C THR A 189 5.76 3.70 -9.94
N THR A 190 5.53 2.53 -10.52
CA THR A 190 6.55 1.54 -10.77
C THR A 190 6.58 1.19 -12.25
N ALA A 191 7.77 1.26 -12.85
CA ALA A 191 8.01 0.92 -14.25
C ALA A 191 9.13 -0.11 -14.35
N TYR A 192 9.01 -1.04 -15.30
CA TYR A 192 9.95 -2.13 -15.53
C TYR A 192 10.50 -2.05 -16.95
N GLU A 193 11.82 -2.05 -17.06
CA GLU A 193 12.52 -1.97 -18.34
C GLU A 193 13.66 -3.01 -18.41
N PRO A 194 14.03 -3.47 -19.61
CA PRO A 194 15.24 -4.25 -19.77
C PRO A 194 16.48 -3.49 -19.28
N HIS A 195 17.33 -4.16 -18.51
CA HIS A 195 18.58 -3.57 -18.05
C HIS A 195 19.70 -3.86 -19.07
N ARG A 196 20.70 -2.96 -19.16
CA ARG A 196 21.88 -3.15 -20.05
C ARG A 196 22.66 -4.43 -19.72
N VAL A 197 22.71 -4.82 -18.44
CA VAL A 197 23.30 -6.10 -18.02
C VAL A 197 22.32 -7.23 -18.30
N PRO A 198 22.70 -8.26 -19.05
CA PRO A 198 21.84 -9.41 -19.37
C PRO A 198 21.22 -10.03 -18.10
N ARG A 199 19.97 -10.48 -18.21
CA ARG A 199 19.20 -11.10 -17.13
C ARG A 199 18.87 -10.18 -15.93
N ARG A 200 19.22 -8.88 -15.98
CA ARG A 200 18.72 -7.89 -15.01
C ARG A 200 17.54 -7.12 -15.57
N ILE A 201 16.72 -6.62 -14.69
CA ILE A 201 15.59 -5.73 -14.99
C ILE A 201 15.84 -4.43 -14.25
N ARG A 202 15.68 -3.30 -14.94
CA ARG A 202 15.62 -1.98 -14.29
C ARG A 202 14.21 -1.78 -13.79
N VAL A 203 14.08 -1.35 -12.55
CA VAL A 203 12.81 -0.98 -11.94
C VAL A 203 12.95 0.45 -11.46
N THR A 204 12.15 1.33 -12.02
CA THR A 204 12.09 2.73 -11.59
C THR A 204 10.85 2.90 -10.73
N VAL A 205 11.05 3.27 -9.47
CA VAL A 205 9.98 3.64 -8.54
C VAL A 205 10.04 5.15 -8.35
N ARG A 206 8.91 5.84 -8.57
CA ARG A 206 8.80 7.27 -8.32
C ARG A 206 7.72 7.52 -7.29
N ILE A 207 7.97 8.47 -6.38
CA ILE A 207 7.03 8.89 -5.35
C ILE A 207 6.77 10.38 -5.52
N SER A 208 5.49 10.77 -5.48
CA SER A 208 5.08 12.17 -5.57
C SER A 208 5.37 12.93 -4.28
N ASP A 209 5.30 14.24 -4.35
CA ASP A 209 5.04 15.06 -3.17
C ASP A 209 3.72 14.64 -2.51
N ARG A 210 3.49 15.10 -1.26
CA ARG A 210 2.20 14.94 -0.60
C ARG A 210 1.10 15.52 -1.49
N LEU A 211 0.06 14.70 -1.74
CA LEU A 211 -1.10 15.19 -2.49
C LEU A 211 -1.89 16.23 -1.66
N PRO A 212 -2.35 17.31 -2.29
CA PRO A 212 -3.18 18.33 -1.64
C PRO A 212 -4.64 17.85 -1.52
N LEU A 213 -4.84 16.75 -0.79
CA LEU A 213 -6.16 16.18 -0.55
C LEU A 213 -6.72 16.69 0.79
N ASP A 214 -8.02 16.96 0.81
CA ASP A 214 -8.79 17.13 2.02
C ASP A 214 -9.92 16.09 2.06
N PRO A 215 -9.64 14.89 2.57
CA PRO A 215 -10.62 13.80 2.60
C PRO A 215 -11.86 14.08 3.47
N ALA A 216 -11.81 15.10 4.33
CA ALA A 216 -12.94 15.49 5.16
C ALA A 216 -13.99 16.30 4.39
N THR A 217 -13.58 17.06 3.37
CA THR A 217 -14.46 17.98 2.63
C THR A 217 -14.66 17.59 1.17
N MET A 218 -13.70 16.90 0.56
CA MET A 218 -13.80 16.45 -0.82
C MET A 218 -14.76 15.26 -0.96
N ASP A 219 -15.55 15.25 -2.03
CA ASP A 219 -16.36 14.09 -2.36
C ASP A 219 -15.53 12.91 -2.90
N ALA A 220 -16.16 11.75 -2.99
CA ALA A 220 -15.49 10.51 -3.39
C ALA A 220 -14.96 10.54 -4.84
N ASP A 221 -15.62 11.28 -5.73
CA ASP A 221 -15.21 11.39 -7.13
C ASP A 221 -14.01 12.33 -7.25
N ALA A 222 -14.05 13.48 -6.60
CA ALA A 222 -12.94 14.44 -6.54
C ALA A 222 -11.67 13.82 -5.94
N LEU A 223 -11.80 13.04 -4.85
CA LEU A 223 -10.67 12.31 -4.27
C LEU A 223 -10.08 11.30 -5.26
N ALA A 224 -10.94 10.52 -5.91
CA ALA A 224 -10.50 9.50 -6.87
C ALA A 224 -9.85 10.11 -8.11
N ASP A 225 -10.40 11.19 -8.61
CA ASP A 225 -9.88 11.92 -9.77
C ASP A 225 -8.52 12.56 -9.44
N SER A 226 -8.38 13.18 -8.27
CA SER A 226 -7.10 13.75 -7.83
C SER A 226 -6.00 12.68 -7.73
N VAL A 227 -6.31 11.50 -7.19
CA VAL A 227 -5.36 10.38 -7.12
C VAL A 227 -5.02 9.85 -8.51
N ARG A 228 -6.03 9.67 -9.39
CA ARG A 228 -5.83 9.25 -10.79
C ARG A 228 -4.90 10.21 -11.52
N ASP A 229 -5.20 11.50 -11.46
CA ASP A 229 -4.46 12.53 -12.20
C ASP A 229 -3.01 12.63 -11.71
N ALA A 230 -2.79 12.49 -10.40
CA ALA A 230 -1.45 12.42 -9.83
C ALA A 230 -0.67 11.17 -10.30
N LEU A 231 -1.32 10.00 -10.36
CA LEU A 231 -0.70 8.77 -10.89
C LEU A 231 -0.32 8.93 -12.36
N LEU A 232 -1.21 9.49 -13.18
CA LEU A 232 -0.96 9.75 -14.60
C LEU A 232 0.19 10.73 -14.82
N ALA A 233 0.19 11.84 -14.07
CA ALA A 233 1.24 12.84 -14.14
C ALA A 233 2.63 12.28 -13.76
N LEU A 234 2.68 11.42 -12.73
CA LEU A 234 3.93 10.85 -12.26
C LEU A 234 4.41 9.67 -13.12
N GLY A 235 3.47 8.84 -13.61
CA GLY A 235 3.77 7.60 -14.34
C GLY A 235 3.85 7.75 -15.85
N GLY A 236 3.24 8.78 -16.42
CA GLY A 236 3.15 8.99 -17.87
C GLY A 236 2.28 7.95 -18.61
N GLN A 237 1.46 7.21 -17.86
CA GLN A 237 0.55 6.21 -18.41
C GLN A 237 -0.66 6.87 -19.09
N THR A 238 -1.30 6.15 -20.02
CA THR A 238 -2.58 6.57 -20.60
C THR A 238 -3.74 6.01 -19.77
N TYR A 239 -4.74 6.83 -19.48
CA TYR A 239 -5.91 6.39 -18.72
C TYR A 239 -6.89 5.57 -19.57
N VAL A 240 -7.37 4.47 -18.98
CA VAL A 240 -8.43 3.62 -19.55
C VAL A 240 -9.60 3.56 -18.56
N ASP A 241 -10.75 4.15 -18.90
CA ASP A 241 -11.94 4.18 -18.03
C ASP A 241 -12.67 2.82 -18.00
N ARG A 242 -11.91 1.77 -17.75
CA ARG A 242 -12.39 0.39 -17.57
C ARG A 242 -11.56 -0.28 -16.49
N TYR A 243 -12.17 -1.17 -15.73
CA TYR A 243 -11.43 -1.90 -14.71
C TYR A 243 -10.46 -2.91 -15.35
N ALA A 244 -9.26 -3.00 -14.82
CA ALA A 244 -8.22 -3.91 -15.29
C ALA A 244 -8.66 -5.39 -15.30
N GLN A 245 -9.54 -5.78 -14.39
CA GLN A 245 -10.08 -7.14 -14.32
C GLN A 245 -10.99 -7.47 -15.52
N ASP A 246 -11.77 -6.50 -15.99
CA ASP A 246 -12.72 -6.70 -17.10
C ASP A 246 -11.95 -6.81 -18.42
N VAL A 247 -10.96 -5.93 -18.63
CA VAL A 247 -10.06 -6.01 -19.78
C VAL A 247 -9.31 -7.35 -19.84
N LYS A 248 -8.87 -7.88 -18.68
CA LYS A 248 -8.27 -9.21 -18.62
C LYS A 248 -9.22 -10.35 -18.95
N ALA A 249 -10.46 -10.25 -18.49
CA ALA A 249 -11.46 -11.28 -18.77
C ALA A 249 -11.75 -11.39 -20.27
N GLU A 250 -11.92 -10.25 -20.94
CA GLU A 250 -12.11 -10.21 -22.38
C GLU A 250 -10.90 -10.72 -23.16
N GLY A 251 -9.68 -10.33 -22.76
CA GLY A 251 -8.47 -10.83 -23.41
C GLY A 251 -8.28 -12.34 -23.29
N ARG A 252 -8.77 -12.96 -22.22
CA ARG A 252 -8.80 -14.42 -22.07
C ARG A 252 -9.84 -15.07 -22.96
N ALA A 253 -11.07 -14.51 -22.97
CA ALA A 253 -12.14 -15.03 -23.80
C ALA A 253 -11.85 -14.91 -25.32
N ALA A 254 -11.03 -13.95 -25.71
CA ALA A 254 -10.59 -13.81 -27.11
C ALA A 254 -9.44 -14.75 -27.51
N ALA A 255 -8.78 -15.38 -26.53
CA ALA A 255 -7.66 -16.30 -26.75
C ALA A 255 -8.06 -17.80 -26.69
N GLU A 256 -9.29 -18.09 -26.29
CA GLU A 256 -9.94 -19.41 -26.29
C GLU A 256 -10.75 -19.61 -27.58
#